data_19ead2e035f527ae5b2dda9b4bf213d6
#
_entry.id   19ead2e035f527ae5b2dda9b4bf213d6
#
_cell.length_a   1.000
_cell.length_b   1.000
_cell.length_c   1.000
_cell.angle_alpha   90.00
_cell.angle_beta   90.00
_cell.angle_gamma   90.00
#
_symmetry.space_group_name_H-M   'P 1'
#
loop_
_entity.id
_entity.type
_entity.pdbx_description
1 polymer ?
#
loop_
_entity_poly.entity_id
_entity_poly.type
_entity_poly.pdbx_seq_one_letter_code
_entity_poly.pdbx_strand_id
1 'polypeptide(L)'
;MSCAGRRDVTALHCRAVLIDLDGTLMDSAPRILRAWEAWGQRNGIAFETILKVLHGRRTIDTLRLVAPWLQAEKEAAVLEADEISDMQDVRLYPGATELMEKLRGSPQAIVTSGSRRAAEARLKHVGLPLPTILVSGDEIEAGKPAPDGYILAARRLGMDGGDCVVIEDSPVGVQACKAASMRVIAVASTHTAQALGQADAVVRELADIDFRTSGELIEFQLRQ
;
A
#
# COMPACT_ATOMS: atom_id res chain seq x y z
N MET A 1 0.10 -39.65 -19.48
CA MET A 1 -0.24 -39.20 -18.12
C MET A 1 0.84 -38.22 -17.69
N SER A 2 0.61 -36.93 -17.87
CA SER A 2 1.57 -35.88 -17.54
C SER A 2 1.30 -35.41 -16.13
N CYS A 3 2.27 -35.64 -15.22
CA CYS A 3 2.27 -34.99 -13.92
C CYS A 3 2.53 -33.50 -14.14
N ALA A 4 1.49 -32.69 -14.04
CA ALA A 4 1.64 -31.26 -13.92
C ALA A 4 2.46 -30.99 -12.64
N GLY A 5 3.67 -30.47 -12.81
CA GLY A 5 4.54 -30.10 -11.71
C GLY A 5 3.83 -29.11 -10.80
N ARG A 6 3.68 -29.47 -9.52
CA ARG A 6 3.39 -28.52 -8.46
C ARG A 6 4.54 -27.51 -8.47
N ARG A 7 4.25 -26.27 -8.85
CA ARG A 7 5.20 -25.19 -8.66
C ARG A 7 5.37 -25.00 -7.16
N ASP A 8 6.61 -24.90 -6.72
CA ASP A 8 6.96 -24.72 -5.31
C ASP A 8 6.21 -23.50 -4.77
N VAL A 9 5.32 -23.75 -3.80
CA VAL A 9 4.68 -22.69 -3.01
C VAL A 9 5.75 -22.16 -2.08
N THR A 10 6.21 -20.95 -2.32
CA THR A 10 7.12 -20.28 -1.39
C THR A 10 6.35 -20.07 -0.07
N ALA A 11 6.65 -20.87 0.92
CA ALA A 11 6.02 -20.73 2.23
C ALA A 11 6.61 -19.51 2.94
N LEU A 12 5.85 -18.42 3.01
CA LEU A 12 6.20 -17.24 3.78
C LEU A 12 5.54 -17.34 5.16
N HIS A 13 6.33 -17.14 6.22
CA HIS A 13 5.83 -17.15 7.59
C HIS A 13 6.03 -15.80 8.24
N CYS A 14 5.12 -15.38 9.11
CA CYS A 14 5.27 -14.15 9.90
C CYS A 14 4.49 -14.25 11.21
N ARG A 15 4.69 -13.26 12.08
CA ARG A 15 3.89 -13.04 13.29
C ARG A 15 2.96 -11.84 13.13
N ALA A 16 3.24 -10.96 12.17
CA ALA A 16 2.41 -9.79 11.88
C ALA A 16 2.31 -9.53 10.37
N VAL A 17 1.18 -9.00 9.94
CA VAL A 17 0.93 -8.61 8.54
C VAL A 17 0.77 -7.10 8.46
N LEU A 18 1.60 -6.45 7.65
CA LEU A 18 1.48 -5.04 7.32
C LEU A 18 0.90 -4.92 5.92
N ILE A 19 -0.04 -4.01 5.71
CA ILE A 19 -0.77 -3.95 4.44
C ILE A 19 -0.77 -2.51 3.96
N ASP A 20 -0.31 -2.30 2.73
CA ASP A 20 -0.50 -1.03 2.07
C ASP A 20 -1.99 -0.82 1.72
N LEU A 21 -2.41 0.41 1.54
CA LEU A 21 -3.81 0.76 1.34
C LEU A 21 -4.16 1.00 -0.13
N ASP A 22 -3.57 2.04 -0.72
CA ASP A 22 -3.94 2.58 -2.02
C ASP A 22 -3.22 1.84 -3.15
N GLY A 23 -3.94 1.08 -3.95
CA GLY A 23 -3.38 0.17 -4.94
C GLY A 23 -3.28 -1.27 -4.44
N THR A 24 -3.33 -1.49 -3.13
CA THR A 24 -3.25 -2.82 -2.50
C THR A 24 -4.63 -3.30 -2.04
N LEU A 25 -5.24 -2.68 -1.02
CA LEU A 25 -6.58 -3.04 -0.55
C LEU A 25 -7.69 -2.42 -1.39
N MET A 26 -7.44 -1.23 -1.94
CA MET A 26 -8.44 -0.51 -2.71
C MET A 26 -7.87 0.14 -3.96
N ASP A 27 -8.68 0.20 -5.01
CA ASP A 27 -8.44 1.02 -6.19
C ASP A 27 -8.92 2.44 -5.93
N SER A 28 -8.01 3.29 -5.51
CA SER A 28 -8.18 4.73 -5.36
C SER A 28 -7.53 5.52 -6.50
N ALA A 29 -6.81 4.83 -7.39
CA ALA A 29 -6.04 5.46 -8.46
C ALA A 29 -6.89 6.37 -9.35
N PRO A 30 -8.09 6.02 -9.82
CA PRO A 30 -8.90 6.91 -10.67
C PRO A 30 -9.19 8.25 -9.99
N ARG A 31 -9.46 8.24 -8.69
CA ARG A 31 -9.73 9.46 -7.92
C ARG A 31 -8.48 10.32 -7.72
N ILE A 32 -7.40 9.68 -7.31
CA ILE A 32 -6.10 10.34 -7.09
C ILE A 32 -5.63 10.98 -8.41
N LEU A 33 -5.66 10.24 -9.51
CA LEU A 33 -5.20 10.73 -10.82
C LEU A 33 -6.01 11.94 -11.29
N ARG A 34 -7.34 11.94 -11.13
CA ARG A 34 -8.17 13.11 -11.46
C ARG A 34 -7.81 14.35 -10.64
N ALA A 35 -7.57 14.19 -9.33
CA ALA A 35 -7.17 15.30 -8.47
C ALA A 35 -5.84 15.91 -8.93
N TRP A 36 -4.86 15.05 -9.20
CA TRP A 36 -3.54 15.47 -9.65
C TRP A 36 -3.55 16.07 -11.05
N GLU A 37 -4.35 15.55 -11.96
CA GLU A 37 -4.51 16.13 -13.31
C GLU A 37 -5.10 17.54 -13.23
N ALA A 38 -6.19 17.71 -12.49
CA ALA A 38 -6.81 19.02 -12.27
C ALA A 38 -5.85 19.99 -11.56
N TRP A 39 -5.08 19.51 -10.59
CA TRP A 39 -4.06 20.30 -9.91
C TRP A 39 -2.93 20.70 -10.88
N GLY A 40 -2.44 19.78 -11.69
CA GLY A 40 -1.41 20.03 -12.70
C GLY A 40 -1.85 21.08 -13.72
N GLN A 41 -3.08 21.00 -14.21
CA GLN A 41 -3.66 21.98 -15.13
C GLN A 41 -3.69 23.39 -14.52
N ARG A 42 -4.12 23.52 -13.25
CA ARG A 42 -4.15 24.81 -12.55
C ARG A 42 -2.77 25.42 -12.34
N ASN A 43 -1.74 24.60 -12.20
CA ASN A 43 -0.37 25.03 -11.91
C ASN A 43 0.56 25.00 -13.15
N GLY A 44 0.06 24.70 -14.34
CA GLY A 44 0.83 24.64 -15.57
C GLY A 44 1.85 23.50 -15.63
N ILE A 45 1.59 22.40 -14.93
CA ILE A 45 2.47 21.22 -14.86
C ILE A 45 1.85 20.09 -15.69
N ALA A 46 2.62 19.55 -16.63
CA ALA A 46 2.20 18.44 -17.47
C ALA A 46 1.91 17.21 -16.61
N PHE A 47 0.76 16.57 -16.81
CA PHE A 47 0.33 15.40 -16.04
C PHE A 47 1.30 14.23 -16.14
N GLU A 48 1.92 14.03 -17.31
CA GLU A 48 2.95 13.01 -17.54
C GLU A 48 4.18 13.20 -16.65
N THR A 49 4.48 14.44 -16.24
CA THR A 49 5.57 14.71 -15.29
C THR A 49 5.21 14.24 -13.90
N ILE A 50 3.96 14.45 -13.50
CA ILE A 50 3.43 14.01 -12.20
C ILE A 50 3.40 12.48 -12.14
N LEU A 51 2.88 11.82 -13.19
CA LEU A 51 2.75 10.36 -13.26
C LEU A 51 4.06 9.61 -13.05
N LYS A 52 5.20 10.17 -13.48
CA LYS A 52 6.52 9.54 -13.33
C LYS A 52 6.94 9.33 -11.87
N VAL A 53 6.35 10.08 -10.94
CA VAL A 53 6.79 10.10 -9.54
C VAL A 53 5.66 9.91 -8.53
N LEU A 54 4.40 9.85 -8.98
CA LEU A 54 3.23 9.87 -8.11
C LEU A 54 3.04 8.56 -7.32
N HIS A 55 3.14 7.41 -8.01
CA HIS A 55 2.71 6.14 -7.45
C HIS A 55 3.51 5.72 -6.21
N GLY A 56 2.78 5.39 -5.15
CA GLY A 56 3.32 4.90 -3.88
C GLY A 56 4.01 5.95 -3.00
N ARG A 57 4.10 7.21 -3.46
CA ARG A 57 4.74 8.31 -2.71
C ARG A 57 3.73 9.16 -1.94
N ARG A 58 4.21 9.86 -0.91
CA ARG A 58 3.40 10.89 -0.24
C ARG A 58 3.14 12.07 -1.17
N THR A 59 1.97 12.65 -1.06
CA THR A 59 1.58 13.87 -1.81
C THR A 59 2.64 14.96 -1.68
N ILE A 60 3.12 15.22 -0.46
CA ILE A 60 4.12 16.26 -0.20
C ILE A 60 5.46 15.99 -0.89
N ASP A 61 5.90 14.72 -0.96
CA ASP A 61 7.14 14.35 -1.63
C ASP A 61 7.01 14.48 -3.15
N THR A 62 5.87 14.10 -3.71
CA THR A 62 5.56 14.31 -5.12
C THR A 62 5.55 15.79 -5.46
N LEU A 63 4.89 16.63 -4.66
CA LEU A 63 4.85 18.09 -4.85
C LEU A 63 6.24 18.72 -4.85
N ARG A 64 7.10 18.33 -3.91
CA ARG A 64 8.48 18.82 -3.83
C ARG A 64 9.33 18.44 -5.05
N LEU A 65 9.01 17.33 -5.70
CA LEU A 65 9.69 16.90 -6.93
C LEU A 65 9.18 17.63 -8.18
N VAL A 66 7.86 17.81 -8.32
CA VAL A 66 7.26 18.36 -9.55
C VAL A 66 7.07 19.87 -9.52
N ALA A 67 7.01 20.46 -8.32
CA ALA A 67 6.77 21.90 -8.12
C ALA A 67 7.53 22.45 -6.89
N PRO A 68 8.88 22.36 -6.85
CA PRO A 68 9.67 22.77 -5.68
C PRO A 68 9.55 24.27 -5.33
N TRP A 69 8.99 25.08 -6.21
CA TRP A 69 8.72 26.52 -6.01
C TRP A 69 7.39 26.81 -5.32
N LEU A 70 6.50 25.82 -5.15
CA LEU A 70 5.23 25.96 -4.46
C LEU A 70 5.37 25.57 -2.97
N GLN A 71 4.41 26.00 -2.16
CA GLN A 71 4.33 25.62 -0.76
C GLN A 71 3.69 24.23 -0.65
N ALA A 72 4.52 23.19 -0.59
CA ALA A 72 4.08 21.80 -0.68
C ALA A 72 3.00 21.43 0.35
N GLU A 73 3.07 21.99 1.57
CA GLU A 73 2.10 21.74 2.64
C GLU A 73 0.71 22.31 2.30
N LYS A 74 0.66 23.50 1.69
CA LYS A 74 -0.61 24.11 1.25
C LYS A 74 -1.22 23.36 0.07
N GLU A 75 -0.40 23.01 -0.90
CA GLU A 75 -0.86 22.28 -2.08
C GLU A 75 -1.32 20.86 -1.72
N ALA A 76 -0.65 20.22 -0.78
CA ALA A 76 -1.07 18.92 -0.25
C ALA A 76 -2.44 18.99 0.41
N ALA A 77 -2.73 20.03 1.19
CA ALA A 77 -4.05 20.23 1.79
C ALA A 77 -5.15 20.46 0.74
N VAL A 78 -4.84 21.16 -0.36
CA VAL A 78 -5.78 21.36 -1.48
C VAL A 78 -6.07 20.03 -2.18
N LEU A 79 -5.05 19.25 -2.49
CA LEU A 79 -5.21 17.92 -3.09
C LEU A 79 -5.99 16.98 -2.19
N GLU A 80 -5.66 16.92 -0.90
CA GLU A 80 -6.39 16.09 0.07
C GLU A 80 -7.87 16.48 0.10
N ALA A 81 -8.19 17.78 0.22
CA ALA A 81 -9.56 18.25 0.26
C ALA A 81 -10.33 17.87 -1.02
N ASP A 82 -9.69 17.96 -2.17
CA ASP A 82 -10.27 17.54 -3.44
C ASP A 82 -10.48 16.03 -3.45
N GLU A 83 -9.48 15.22 -3.11
CA GLU A 83 -9.56 13.75 -3.10
C GLU A 83 -10.68 13.20 -2.23
N ILE A 84 -10.94 13.78 -1.07
CA ILE A 84 -12.01 13.33 -0.16
C ILE A 84 -13.40 13.88 -0.51
N SER A 85 -13.49 14.90 -1.37
CA SER A 85 -14.78 15.51 -1.73
C SER A 85 -15.67 14.63 -2.59
N ASP A 86 -15.06 13.73 -3.37
CA ASP A 86 -15.76 12.80 -4.26
C ASP A 86 -15.00 11.47 -4.33
N MET A 87 -15.57 10.41 -3.81
CA MET A 87 -14.96 9.08 -3.74
C MET A 87 -15.69 8.01 -4.57
N GLN A 88 -16.56 8.42 -5.52
CA GLN A 88 -17.42 7.50 -6.27
C GLN A 88 -16.65 6.37 -6.98
N ASP A 89 -15.39 6.61 -7.37
CA ASP A 89 -14.56 5.62 -8.06
C ASP A 89 -13.61 4.84 -7.14
N VAL A 90 -13.63 5.13 -5.82
CA VAL A 90 -12.83 4.36 -4.86
C VAL A 90 -13.55 3.07 -4.54
N ARG A 91 -12.89 1.92 -4.78
CA ARG A 91 -13.48 0.59 -4.62
C ARG A 91 -12.47 -0.37 -4.00
N LEU A 92 -12.96 -1.38 -3.29
CA LEU A 92 -12.11 -2.48 -2.84
C LEU A 92 -11.65 -3.32 -4.02
N TYR A 93 -10.40 -3.79 -3.96
CA TYR A 93 -9.96 -4.87 -4.83
C TYR A 93 -10.64 -6.19 -4.42
N PRO A 94 -10.88 -7.12 -5.38
CA PRO A 94 -11.38 -8.45 -5.08
C PRO A 94 -10.48 -9.17 -4.06
N GLY A 95 -11.08 -9.76 -3.03
CA GLY A 95 -10.36 -10.43 -1.95
C GLY A 95 -9.96 -9.53 -0.77
N ALA A 96 -10.12 -8.20 -0.85
CA ALA A 96 -9.72 -7.30 0.23
C ALA A 96 -10.53 -7.50 1.52
N THR A 97 -11.85 -7.64 1.39
CA THR A 97 -12.73 -7.90 2.54
C THR A 97 -12.40 -9.23 3.21
N GLU A 98 -12.27 -10.27 2.42
CA GLU A 98 -11.95 -11.62 2.88
C GLU A 98 -10.59 -11.69 3.57
N LEU A 99 -9.58 -11.00 3.00
CA LEU A 99 -8.25 -10.90 3.60
C LEU A 99 -8.32 -10.23 4.98
N MET A 100 -8.98 -9.07 5.06
CA MET A 100 -9.10 -8.32 6.31
C MET A 100 -9.92 -9.08 7.37
N GLU A 101 -10.97 -9.80 6.97
CA GLU A 101 -11.74 -10.65 7.87
C GLU A 101 -10.93 -11.84 8.40
N LYS A 102 -10.17 -12.51 7.54
CA LYS A 102 -9.28 -13.60 7.94
C LYS A 102 -8.17 -13.15 8.90
N LEU A 103 -7.65 -11.94 8.72
CA LEU A 103 -6.62 -11.36 9.59
C LEU A 103 -7.20 -10.86 10.92
N ARG A 104 -8.52 -10.85 11.11
CA ARG A 104 -9.14 -10.39 12.35
C ARG A 104 -8.63 -11.19 13.57
N GLY A 105 -8.09 -10.46 14.54
CA GLY A 105 -7.48 -11.03 15.74
C GLY A 105 -6.01 -11.39 15.60
N SER A 106 -5.43 -11.31 14.41
CA SER A 106 -3.98 -11.42 14.21
C SER A 106 -3.32 -10.05 14.30
N PRO A 107 -2.03 -9.97 14.70
CA PRO A 107 -1.29 -8.72 14.67
C PRO A 107 -1.20 -8.16 13.23
N GLN A 108 -1.80 -6.98 13.01
CA GLN A 108 -1.85 -6.36 11.70
C GLN A 108 -1.86 -4.84 11.77
N ALA A 109 -1.37 -4.19 10.73
CA ALA A 109 -1.42 -2.73 10.59
C ALA A 109 -1.63 -2.35 9.12
N ILE A 110 -2.30 -1.22 8.89
CA ILE A 110 -2.35 -0.58 7.58
C ILE A 110 -1.27 0.51 7.53
N VAL A 111 -0.52 0.57 6.43
CA VAL A 111 0.56 1.55 6.20
C VAL A 111 0.34 2.22 4.86
N THR A 112 0.05 3.52 4.86
CA THR A 112 -0.23 4.27 3.63
C THR A 112 0.66 5.49 3.48
N SER A 113 0.96 5.86 2.24
CA SER A 113 1.58 7.14 1.90
C SER A 113 0.60 8.33 1.94
N GLY A 114 -0.71 8.06 1.96
CA GLY A 114 -1.74 9.08 2.14
C GLY A 114 -1.74 9.69 3.54
N SER A 115 -2.41 10.83 3.70
CA SER A 115 -2.65 11.40 5.02
C SER A 115 -3.62 10.52 5.83
N ARG A 116 -3.57 10.64 7.15
CA ARG A 116 -4.51 9.94 8.03
C ARG A 116 -5.95 10.25 7.66
N ARG A 117 -6.26 11.52 7.45
CA ARG A 117 -7.61 11.97 7.09
C ARG A 117 -8.12 11.34 5.79
N ALA A 118 -7.29 11.29 4.75
CA ALA A 118 -7.65 10.67 3.47
C ALA A 118 -7.82 9.14 3.62
N ALA A 119 -6.92 8.48 4.34
CA ALA A 119 -7.00 7.04 4.59
C ALA A 119 -8.28 6.65 5.35
N GLU A 120 -8.60 7.35 6.45
CA GLU A 120 -9.82 7.11 7.23
C GLU A 120 -11.09 7.36 6.41
N ALA A 121 -11.10 8.42 5.60
CA ALA A 121 -12.23 8.73 4.72
C ALA A 121 -12.44 7.63 3.68
N ARG A 122 -11.37 7.13 3.05
CA ARG A 122 -11.42 6.04 2.06
C ARG A 122 -11.88 4.73 2.69
N LEU A 123 -11.31 4.33 3.84
CA LEU A 123 -11.72 3.13 4.57
C LEU A 123 -13.21 3.17 4.91
N LYS A 124 -13.70 4.30 5.43
CA LYS A 124 -15.12 4.50 5.72
C LYS A 124 -15.99 4.41 4.47
N HIS A 125 -15.54 5.02 3.36
CA HIS A 125 -16.29 5.01 2.09
C HIS A 125 -16.50 3.60 1.56
N VAL A 126 -15.46 2.76 1.58
CA VAL A 126 -15.53 1.37 1.08
C VAL A 126 -16.08 0.38 2.11
N GLY A 127 -16.45 0.84 3.33
CA GLY A 127 -17.05 0.00 4.36
C GLY A 127 -16.07 -0.90 5.12
N LEU A 128 -14.76 -0.65 5.03
CA LEU A 128 -13.78 -1.33 5.86
C LEU A 128 -13.69 -0.68 7.25
N PRO A 129 -13.58 -1.47 8.33
CA PRO A 129 -13.38 -0.94 9.67
C PRO A 129 -12.02 -0.24 9.77
N LEU A 130 -11.93 0.78 10.59
CA LEU A 130 -10.65 1.39 10.92
C LEU A 130 -9.77 0.36 11.65
N PRO A 131 -8.52 0.16 11.21
CA PRO A 131 -7.60 -0.76 11.87
C PRO A 131 -7.17 -0.19 13.23
N THR A 132 -6.78 -1.07 14.16
CA THR A 132 -6.20 -0.65 15.45
C THR A 132 -4.92 0.14 15.24
N ILE A 133 -4.12 -0.24 14.25
CA ILE A 133 -2.88 0.44 13.87
C ILE A 133 -2.99 0.87 12.41
N LEU A 134 -3.03 2.20 12.22
CA LEU A 134 -2.90 2.88 10.94
C LEU A 134 -1.68 3.77 11.02
N VAL A 135 -0.73 3.58 10.10
CA VAL A 135 0.41 4.47 9.91
C VAL A 135 0.22 5.21 8.59
N SER A 136 0.21 6.51 8.66
CA SER A 136 -0.05 7.40 7.52
C SER A 136 1.17 8.25 7.17
N GLY A 137 1.19 8.81 5.96
CA GLY A 137 2.31 9.57 5.45
C GLY A 137 2.65 10.84 6.24
N ASP A 138 1.69 11.37 7.00
CA ASP A 138 1.86 12.54 7.87
C ASP A 138 2.44 12.22 9.26
N GLU A 139 2.64 10.94 9.59
CA GLU A 139 3.24 10.50 10.86
C GLU A 139 4.73 10.15 10.75
N ILE A 140 5.29 10.20 9.55
CA ILE A 140 6.67 9.76 9.26
C ILE A 140 7.50 10.89 8.66
N GLU A 141 8.81 10.86 8.92
CA GLU A 141 9.72 11.87 8.40
C GLU A 141 9.99 11.64 6.91
N ALA A 142 10.32 10.42 6.51
CA ALA A 142 10.58 10.06 5.12
C ALA A 142 9.56 9.06 4.60
N GLY A 143 8.96 9.36 3.42
CA GLY A 143 8.05 8.47 2.71
C GLY A 143 8.75 7.40 1.88
N LYS A 144 8.01 6.40 1.39
CA LYS A 144 8.51 5.37 0.46
C LYS A 144 9.35 6.01 -0.66
N PRO A 145 10.55 5.50 -0.97
CA PRO A 145 11.09 4.18 -0.61
C PRO A 145 11.81 4.09 0.75
N ALA A 146 11.79 5.14 1.60
CA ALA A 146 12.30 5.03 2.96
C ALA A 146 11.43 4.06 3.79
N PRO A 147 12.04 3.33 4.75
CA PRO A 147 11.35 2.26 5.49
C PRO A 147 10.51 2.76 6.66
N ASP A 148 10.47 4.07 6.93
CA ASP A 148 9.96 4.68 8.17
C ASP A 148 8.55 4.22 8.54
N GLY A 149 7.64 4.19 7.57
CA GLY A 149 6.25 3.79 7.80
C GLY A 149 6.13 2.33 8.24
N TYR A 150 6.85 1.44 7.59
CA TYR A 150 6.83 0.01 7.92
C TYR A 150 7.53 -0.28 9.24
N ILE A 151 8.65 0.39 9.52
CA ILE A 151 9.34 0.29 10.82
C ILE A 151 8.44 0.80 11.94
N LEU A 152 7.75 1.92 11.74
CA LEU A 152 6.83 2.47 12.74
C LEU A 152 5.66 1.51 13.01
N ALA A 153 5.10 0.91 11.96
CA ALA A 153 4.01 -0.07 12.09
C ALA A 153 4.46 -1.32 12.88
N ALA A 154 5.62 -1.90 12.54
CA ALA A 154 6.18 -3.03 13.25
C ALA A 154 6.41 -2.71 14.74
N ARG A 155 7.00 -1.56 15.04
CA ARG A 155 7.20 -1.08 16.42
C ARG A 155 5.88 -0.96 17.20
N ARG A 156 4.83 -0.43 16.57
CA ARG A 156 3.50 -0.31 17.21
C ARG A 156 2.86 -1.67 17.49
N LEU A 157 3.23 -2.69 16.72
CA LEU A 157 2.83 -4.08 16.93
C LEU A 157 3.73 -4.83 17.93
N GLY A 158 4.86 -4.23 18.37
CA GLY A 158 5.85 -4.90 19.20
C GLY A 158 6.62 -5.99 18.45
N MET A 159 6.81 -5.80 17.12
CA MET A 159 7.45 -6.77 16.22
C MET A 159 8.74 -6.20 15.62
N ASP A 160 9.68 -7.09 15.29
CA ASP A 160 10.83 -6.77 14.47
C ASP A 160 10.51 -6.96 12.98
N GLY A 161 11.30 -6.35 12.08
CA GLY A 161 11.07 -6.45 10.63
C GLY A 161 11.02 -7.90 10.13
N GLY A 162 11.86 -8.79 10.65
CA GLY A 162 11.89 -10.20 10.31
C GLY A 162 10.64 -11.00 10.71
N ASP A 163 9.85 -10.48 11.67
CA ASP A 163 8.57 -11.06 12.09
C ASP A 163 7.40 -10.68 11.18
N CYS A 164 7.61 -9.72 10.27
CA CYS A 164 6.56 -9.13 9.45
C CYS A 164 6.60 -9.63 8.00
N VAL A 165 5.41 -9.78 7.42
CA VAL A 165 5.19 -9.84 5.97
C VAL A 165 4.37 -8.64 5.58
N VAL A 166 4.78 -7.99 4.49
CA VAL A 166 4.05 -6.84 3.91
C VAL A 166 3.31 -7.27 2.66
N ILE A 167 2.11 -6.76 2.46
CA ILE A 167 1.35 -6.87 1.21
C ILE A 167 1.38 -5.47 0.56
N GLU A 168 1.85 -5.39 -0.68
CA GLU A 168 2.18 -4.13 -1.39
C GLU A 168 1.95 -4.26 -2.89
N ASP A 169 1.79 -3.11 -3.61
CA ASP A 169 1.54 -3.09 -5.05
C ASP A 169 2.57 -2.30 -5.87
N SER A 170 3.43 -1.51 -5.20
CA SER A 170 4.30 -0.54 -5.86
C SER A 170 5.80 -0.87 -5.71
N PRO A 171 6.64 -0.58 -6.73
CA PRO A 171 8.09 -0.77 -6.62
C PRO A 171 8.73 0.02 -5.48
N VAL A 172 8.27 1.26 -5.22
CA VAL A 172 8.80 2.08 -4.12
C VAL A 172 8.39 1.53 -2.75
N GLY A 173 7.20 0.94 -2.65
CA GLY A 173 6.75 0.27 -1.45
C GLY A 173 7.52 -1.03 -1.20
N VAL A 174 7.74 -1.85 -2.23
CA VAL A 174 8.60 -3.03 -2.14
C VAL A 174 10.00 -2.66 -1.66
N GLN A 175 10.60 -1.59 -2.21
CA GLN A 175 11.91 -1.08 -1.76
C GLN A 175 11.90 -0.67 -0.28
N ALA A 176 10.84 0.04 0.15
CA ALA A 176 10.69 0.44 1.56
C ALA A 176 10.63 -0.77 2.50
N CYS A 177 9.88 -1.81 2.12
CA CYS A 177 9.80 -3.05 2.90
C CYS A 177 11.15 -3.77 2.99
N LYS A 178 11.87 -3.88 1.87
CA LYS A 178 13.21 -4.50 1.84
C LYS A 178 14.20 -3.70 2.68
N ALA A 179 14.14 -2.36 2.65
CA ALA A 179 14.95 -1.50 3.50
C ALA A 179 14.60 -1.67 5.00
N ALA A 180 13.36 -2.03 5.33
CA ALA A 180 12.93 -2.39 6.68
C ALA A 180 13.28 -3.84 7.08
N SER A 181 13.99 -4.60 6.24
CA SER A 181 14.30 -6.04 6.42
C SER A 181 13.05 -6.92 6.54
N MET A 182 11.97 -6.54 5.85
CA MET A 182 10.71 -7.27 5.82
C MET A 182 10.57 -8.12 4.56
N ARG A 183 9.78 -9.19 4.65
CA ARG A 183 9.35 -9.98 3.51
C ARG A 183 8.13 -9.34 2.87
N VAL A 184 8.02 -9.46 1.54
CA VAL A 184 6.99 -8.77 0.75
C VAL A 184 6.28 -9.74 -0.18
N ILE A 185 4.96 -9.76 -0.09
CA ILE A 185 4.06 -10.31 -1.11
C ILE A 185 3.57 -9.11 -1.92
N ALA A 186 3.98 -9.03 -3.19
CA ALA A 186 3.50 -7.96 -4.05
C ALA A 186 2.26 -8.41 -4.84
N VAL A 187 1.29 -7.51 -4.96
CA VAL A 187 0.07 -7.68 -5.76
C VAL A 187 0.21 -6.88 -7.05
N ALA A 188 0.05 -7.54 -8.21
CA ALA A 188 0.21 -6.89 -9.51
C ALA A 188 -1.07 -6.12 -9.94
N SER A 189 -1.60 -5.30 -9.05
CA SER A 189 -2.81 -4.49 -9.24
C SER A 189 -2.54 -3.20 -10.01
N THR A 190 -1.43 -2.51 -9.71
CA THR A 190 -1.06 -1.22 -10.31
C THR A 190 0.20 -1.31 -11.18
N HIS A 191 1.05 -2.30 -10.97
CA HIS A 191 2.31 -2.50 -11.69
C HIS A 191 2.44 -3.92 -12.21
N THR A 192 3.29 -4.10 -13.23
CA THR A 192 3.58 -5.43 -13.77
C THR A 192 4.40 -6.27 -12.79
N ALA A 193 4.25 -7.59 -12.84
CA ALA A 193 5.04 -8.51 -12.02
C ALA A 193 6.57 -8.30 -12.21
N GLN A 194 7.01 -7.91 -13.42
CA GLN A 194 8.41 -7.60 -13.69
C GLN A 194 8.89 -6.38 -12.88
N ALA A 195 8.08 -5.33 -12.77
CA ALA A 195 8.41 -4.14 -11.98
C ALA A 195 8.47 -4.43 -10.47
N LEU A 196 7.73 -5.45 -10.02
CA LEU A 196 7.66 -5.88 -8.62
C LEU A 196 8.67 -6.99 -8.28
N GLY A 197 9.60 -7.31 -9.16
CA GLY A 197 10.50 -8.48 -9.08
C GLY A 197 11.46 -8.49 -7.88
N GLN A 198 11.54 -7.42 -7.07
CA GLN A 198 12.28 -7.41 -5.81
C GLN A 198 11.48 -7.98 -4.63
N ALA A 199 10.18 -8.21 -4.79
CA ALA A 199 9.35 -8.85 -3.78
C ALA A 199 9.72 -10.33 -3.61
N ASP A 200 9.43 -10.90 -2.44
CA ASP A 200 9.69 -12.31 -2.16
C ASP A 200 8.69 -13.22 -2.90
N ALA A 201 7.49 -12.69 -3.16
CA ALA A 201 6.50 -13.32 -4.03
C ALA A 201 5.67 -12.25 -4.74
N VAL A 202 5.15 -12.59 -5.94
CA VAL A 202 4.22 -11.73 -6.68
C VAL A 202 2.97 -12.54 -7.00
N VAL A 203 1.81 -11.99 -6.67
CA VAL A 203 0.49 -12.53 -6.99
C VAL A 203 -0.25 -11.58 -7.93
N ARG A 204 -1.28 -12.05 -8.63
CA ARG A 204 -2.06 -11.21 -9.54
C ARG A 204 -3.09 -10.35 -8.80
N GLU A 205 -3.73 -10.94 -7.78
CA GLU A 205 -4.79 -10.31 -7.00
C GLU A 205 -4.75 -10.76 -5.54
N LEU A 206 -5.41 -10.05 -4.65
CA LEU A 206 -5.48 -10.41 -3.21
C LEU A 206 -6.15 -11.75 -2.98
N ALA A 207 -7.09 -12.17 -3.83
CA ALA A 207 -7.74 -13.47 -3.75
C ALA A 207 -6.78 -14.66 -3.96
N ASP A 208 -5.59 -14.41 -4.52
CA ASP A 208 -4.52 -15.41 -4.66
C ASP A 208 -3.73 -15.61 -3.36
N ILE A 209 -3.94 -14.77 -2.35
CA ILE A 209 -3.31 -14.85 -1.04
C ILE A 209 -4.21 -15.64 -0.08
N ASP A 210 -3.77 -16.81 0.29
CA ASP A 210 -4.37 -17.57 1.38
C ASP A 210 -3.36 -17.76 2.50
N PHE A 211 -3.81 -18.04 3.73
CA PHE A 211 -2.92 -18.29 4.84
C PHE A 211 -3.63 -19.11 5.93
N ARG A 212 -2.83 -19.71 6.79
CA ARG A 212 -3.26 -20.41 8.01
C ARG A 212 -2.60 -19.77 9.23
N THR A 213 -3.31 -19.75 10.33
CA THR A 213 -2.76 -19.32 11.62
C THR A 213 -2.54 -20.55 12.50
N SER A 214 -1.35 -20.64 13.09
CA SER A 214 -0.99 -21.67 14.07
C SER A 214 -0.29 -21.00 15.25
N GLY A 215 -1.05 -20.82 16.35
CA GLY A 215 -0.59 -19.98 17.46
C GLY A 215 -0.35 -18.53 17.00
N GLU A 216 0.86 -18.03 17.23
CA GLU A 216 1.26 -16.68 16.78
C GLU A 216 1.79 -16.64 15.33
N LEU A 217 1.91 -17.78 14.68
CA LEU A 217 2.49 -17.87 13.34
C LEU A 217 1.41 -17.82 12.27
N ILE A 218 1.64 -16.99 11.24
CA ILE A 218 0.84 -16.89 10.02
C ILE A 218 1.65 -17.48 8.88
N GLU A 219 1.12 -18.50 8.22
CA GLU A 219 1.75 -19.20 7.11
C GLU A 219 0.98 -18.94 5.82
N PHE A 220 1.60 -18.28 4.87
CA PHE A 220 0.98 -17.92 3.58
C PHE A 220 1.04 -19.08 2.60
N GLN A 221 -0.03 -19.21 1.83
CA GLN A 221 -0.19 -20.13 0.70
C GLN A 221 -0.61 -19.28 -0.51
N LEU A 222 0.31 -19.10 -1.46
CA LEU A 222 0.11 -18.22 -2.60
C LEU A 222 -0.27 -19.04 -3.84
N ARG A 223 -1.28 -18.56 -4.58
CA ARG A 223 -1.62 -19.09 -5.90
C ARG A 223 -0.90 -18.22 -6.95
N GLN A 224 -0.07 -18.84 -7.78
CA GLN A 224 0.70 -18.17 -8.85
C GLN A 224 0.09 -18.46 -10.22
#